data_7db4b423d4629b937bc79520756f730f
#
_entry.id   7db4b423d4629b937bc79520756f730f
#
_cell.length_a   1.000
_cell.length_b   1.000
_cell.length_c   1.000
_cell.angle_alpha   90.00
_cell.angle_beta   90.00
_cell.angle_gamma   90.00
#
_symmetry.space_group_name_H-M   'P 1'
#
loop_
_entity.id
_entity.type
_entity.pdbx_description
1 polymer ?
#
loop_
_entity_poly.entity_id
_entity_poly.type
_entity_poly.pdbx_seq_one_letter_code
_entity_poly.pdbx_strand_id
1 'polypeptide(L)'
;MAVYSKEMHQTSQEILDFADLVFSLSSGSTDFEAILPKAYSQARQHIVTHHVMREKGAIQALVDVYPLTLAAGDLSLKCGYIGTVSVHPKAKSKGYMIELMAKAQEDMRSQGYDMIILDGNRHRYQHYGFEKAGMKYCFNVTSDSIRHACSAVADLKTPVFQLIESAEDDLLDSIYEIYSRRNVTARERDSFYPCMQSWGADLYAVMLEEKCVGYLNTSADGSSLYEIGLLDEQILPAVIYAYMQEMDIDELGINVGMDETAKLPLLDHISDYYTVSMSHQIRILQYESVIAFLLHWKRQYTSLQEGTFVLGIKEDQNTETIKITITEKDICVEKTTEPAQIMYDGLTLVKELTTSYYYIAMQSKESALYQAPQGWFPLPFFLPEADAF
;
A
#
# COMPACT_ATOMS: atom_id res chain seq x y z
N MET A 1 9.21 36.50 8.06
CA MET A 1 9.86 35.31 8.65
C MET A 1 8.90 34.15 8.47
N ALA A 2 9.37 33.03 8.01
CA ALA A 2 8.55 31.82 7.93
C ALA A 2 8.36 31.21 9.32
N VAL A 3 7.20 30.59 9.57
CA VAL A 3 6.84 29.98 10.85
C VAL A 3 6.30 28.60 10.54
N TYR A 4 6.86 27.60 11.21
CA TYR A 4 6.36 26.23 11.21
C TYR A 4 5.21 26.09 12.22
N SER A 5 4.16 25.34 11.82
CA SER A 5 3.12 24.84 12.73
C SER A 5 2.82 23.38 12.44
N LYS A 6 2.44 22.64 13.49
CA LYS A 6 1.84 21.32 13.41
C LYS A 6 0.37 21.47 13.78
N GLU A 7 -0.51 21.14 12.85
CA GLU A 7 -1.95 21.27 13.00
C GLU A 7 -2.59 19.87 13.02
N MET A 8 -3.41 19.60 14.02
CA MET A 8 -4.02 18.28 14.26
C MET A 8 -5.49 18.46 14.59
N HIS A 9 -6.26 17.39 14.42
CA HIS A 9 -7.66 17.27 14.83
C HIS A 9 -8.70 18.05 14.02
N GLN A 10 -8.28 18.89 13.09
CA GLN A 10 -9.18 19.52 12.14
C GLN A 10 -8.42 20.00 10.90
N THR A 11 -8.83 19.53 9.73
CA THR A 11 -8.38 20.12 8.46
C THR A 11 -9.16 21.39 8.22
N SER A 12 -8.46 22.52 8.15
CA SER A 12 -9.08 23.80 7.83
C SER A 12 -9.31 23.94 6.33
N GLN A 13 -10.33 24.72 5.94
CA GLN A 13 -10.58 25.00 4.53
C GLN A 13 -9.35 25.66 3.85
N GLU A 14 -8.58 26.46 4.59
CA GLU A 14 -7.34 27.06 4.08
C GLU A 14 -6.30 26.02 3.66
N ILE A 15 -6.21 24.87 4.37
CA ILE A 15 -5.31 23.77 4.03
C ILE A 15 -5.77 23.08 2.76
N LEU A 16 -7.08 22.78 2.65
CA LEU A 16 -7.66 22.17 1.44
C LEU A 16 -7.49 23.09 0.23
N ASP A 17 -7.89 24.36 0.36
CA ASP A 17 -7.73 25.36 -0.71
C ASP A 17 -6.28 25.48 -1.19
N PHE A 18 -5.32 25.40 -0.25
CA PHE A 18 -3.90 25.45 -0.59
C PHE A 18 -3.44 24.18 -1.33
N ALA A 19 -3.86 23.00 -0.88
CA ALA A 19 -3.54 21.74 -1.53
C ALA A 19 -4.12 21.70 -2.95
N ASP A 20 -5.42 22.00 -3.08
CA ASP A 20 -6.14 22.06 -4.36
C ASP A 20 -5.48 23.04 -5.33
N LEU A 21 -5.14 24.25 -4.85
CA LEU A 21 -4.43 25.24 -5.66
C LEU A 21 -3.11 24.69 -6.22
N VAL A 22 -2.29 24.07 -5.35
CA VAL A 22 -0.93 23.63 -5.77
C VAL A 22 -1.02 22.46 -6.74
N PHE A 23 -1.90 21.48 -6.48
CA PHE A 23 -2.06 20.31 -7.34
C PHE A 23 -2.76 20.67 -8.66
N SER A 24 -3.74 21.56 -8.64
CA SER A 24 -4.41 22.03 -9.87
C SER A 24 -3.45 22.65 -10.89
N LEU A 25 -2.33 23.21 -10.44
CA LEU A 25 -1.31 23.77 -11.34
C LEU A 25 -0.53 22.71 -12.13
N SER A 26 -0.61 21.44 -11.73
CA SER A 26 0.11 20.32 -12.38
C SER A 26 -0.81 19.26 -12.98
N SER A 27 -2.01 19.08 -12.43
CA SER A 27 -2.89 17.95 -12.73
C SER A 27 -4.26 18.36 -13.24
N GLY A 28 -4.52 19.66 -13.42
CA GLY A 28 -5.87 20.18 -13.69
C GLY A 28 -6.65 20.42 -12.39
N SER A 29 -7.97 20.56 -12.50
CA SER A 29 -8.79 20.80 -11.31
C SER A 29 -8.67 19.64 -10.32
N THR A 30 -8.33 19.95 -9.08
CA THR A 30 -8.20 18.99 -7.98
C THR A 30 -9.13 19.41 -6.85
N ASP A 31 -9.83 18.46 -6.26
CA ASP A 31 -10.68 18.61 -5.09
C ASP A 31 -10.35 17.46 -4.14
N PHE A 32 -9.49 17.72 -3.16
CA PHE A 32 -9.01 16.69 -2.24
C PHE A 32 -10.10 16.14 -1.34
N GLU A 33 -11.11 16.92 -0.99
CA GLU A 33 -12.25 16.42 -0.21
C GLU A 33 -13.06 15.37 -1.00
N ALA A 34 -13.21 15.59 -2.29
CA ALA A 34 -13.93 14.66 -3.18
C ALA A 34 -13.09 13.41 -3.52
N ILE A 35 -11.80 13.57 -3.82
CA ILE A 35 -10.96 12.44 -4.26
C ILE A 35 -10.37 11.62 -3.13
N LEU A 36 -10.26 12.16 -1.90
CA LEU A 36 -9.74 11.48 -0.71
C LEU A 36 -10.71 11.57 0.49
N PRO A 37 -11.95 11.09 0.36
CA PRO A 37 -12.93 11.18 1.44
C PRO A 37 -12.49 10.44 2.72
N LYS A 38 -11.64 9.43 2.61
CA LYS A 38 -11.03 8.72 3.76
C LYS A 38 -10.17 9.62 4.66
N ALA A 39 -9.67 10.75 4.13
CA ALA A 39 -8.83 11.69 4.87
C ALA A 39 -9.55 13.01 5.16
N TYR A 40 -10.30 13.52 4.19
CA TYR A 40 -10.77 14.89 4.20
C TYR A 40 -12.28 15.06 4.32
N SER A 41 -13.09 13.99 4.28
CA SER A 41 -14.50 14.10 4.62
C SER A 41 -14.68 14.65 6.02
N GLN A 42 -15.77 15.37 6.27
CA GLN A 42 -16.04 16.02 7.56
C GLN A 42 -15.89 15.09 8.76
N ALA A 43 -16.26 13.82 8.62
CA ALA A 43 -16.12 12.82 9.67
C ALA A 43 -14.66 12.38 9.91
N ARG A 44 -13.76 12.57 8.95
CA ARG A 44 -12.39 12.04 8.94
C ARG A 44 -11.29 13.11 9.09
N GLN A 45 -11.61 14.37 8.97
CA GLN A 45 -10.64 15.49 9.03
C GLN A 45 -9.73 15.48 10.28
N HIS A 46 -10.16 14.83 11.36
CA HIS A 46 -9.41 14.75 12.61
C HIS A 46 -8.24 13.78 12.62
N ILE A 47 -8.12 12.90 11.61
CA ILE A 47 -7.05 11.88 11.58
C ILE A 47 -5.73 12.40 11.00
N VAL A 48 -5.80 13.42 10.16
CA VAL A 48 -4.64 13.96 9.44
C VAL A 48 -3.81 14.86 10.35
N THR A 49 -2.49 14.68 10.28
CA THR A 49 -1.54 15.62 10.89
C THR A 49 -0.92 16.48 9.80
N HIS A 50 -1.14 17.79 9.87
CA HIS A 50 -0.63 18.74 8.90
C HIS A 50 0.65 19.39 9.42
N HIS A 51 1.73 19.28 8.68
CA HIS A 51 2.96 20.03 8.88
C HIS A 51 2.97 21.22 7.92
N VAL A 52 2.84 22.42 8.45
CA VAL A 52 2.56 23.63 7.66
C VAL A 52 3.69 24.66 7.83
N MET A 53 4.11 25.24 6.72
CA MET A 53 5.00 26.39 6.72
C MET A 53 4.24 27.65 6.29
N ARG A 54 4.19 28.67 7.15
CA ARG A 54 3.50 29.93 6.88
C ARG A 54 4.48 31.08 6.75
N GLU A 55 4.23 31.98 5.81
CA GLU A 55 4.97 33.25 5.68
C GLU A 55 3.96 34.39 5.61
N LYS A 56 4.08 35.37 6.52
CA LYS A 56 3.12 36.49 6.67
C LYS A 56 1.67 36.02 6.84
N GLY A 57 1.46 34.87 7.54
CA GLY A 57 0.17 34.30 7.82
C GLY A 57 -0.35 33.33 6.74
N ALA A 58 0.15 33.39 5.50
CA ALA A 58 -0.31 32.53 4.42
C ALA A 58 0.52 31.23 4.32
N ILE A 59 -0.13 30.11 3.99
CA ILE A 59 0.53 28.83 3.77
C ILE A 59 1.47 28.91 2.56
N GLN A 60 2.68 28.43 2.72
CA GLN A 60 3.71 28.37 1.69
C GLN A 60 4.12 26.95 1.34
N ALA A 61 4.00 26.01 2.28
CA ALA A 61 4.23 24.60 2.06
C ALA A 61 3.43 23.76 3.07
N LEU A 62 3.09 22.55 2.65
CA LEU A 62 2.31 21.59 3.40
C LEU A 62 2.91 20.20 3.20
N VAL A 63 2.92 19.40 4.25
CA VAL A 63 3.17 17.95 4.25
C VAL A 63 2.17 17.32 5.20
N ASP A 64 1.35 16.42 4.69
CA ASP A 64 0.36 15.72 5.47
C ASP A 64 0.85 14.32 5.86
N VAL A 65 0.50 13.90 7.06
CA VAL A 65 0.74 12.55 7.58
C VAL A 65 -0.58 11.91 7.91
N TYR A 66 -0.85 10.77 7.29
CA TYR A 66 -2.04 9.95 7.50
C TYR A 66 -1.65 8.71 8.29
N PRO A 67 -2.30 8.42 9.43
CA PRO A 67 -2.04 7.19 10.17
C PRO A 67 -2.59 5.99 9.39
N LEU A 68 -1.79 4.93 9.35
CA LEU A 68 -2.14 3.65 8.72
C LEU A 68 -1.66 2.52 9.63
N THR A 69 -2.48 1.48 9.78
CA THR A 69 -2.08 0.26 10.50
C THR A 69 -2.06 -0.91 9.53
N LEU A 70 -0.92 -1.61 9.47
CA LEU A 70 -0.85 -2.92 8.82
C LEU A 70 -1.04 -4.00 9.88
N ALA A 71 -1.74 -5.08 9.53
CA ALA A 71 -2.01 -6.20 10.42
C ALA A 71 -1.76 -7.54 9.73
N ALA A 72 -1.10 -8.46 10.43
CA ALA A 72 -0.85 -9.82 9.95
C ALA A 72 -0.94 -10.81 11.14
N GLY A 73 -2.07 -11.49 11.27
CA GLY A 73 -2.39 -12.28 12.46
C GLY A 73 -2.49 -11.38 13.70
N ASP A 74 -1.74 -11.73 14.75
CA ASP A 74 -1.72 -10.95 16.02
C ASP A 74 -0.71 -9.79 16.01
N LEU A 75 0.00 -9.59 14.91
CA LEU A 75 0.99 -8.51 14.77
C LEU A 75 0.42 -7.31 14.02
N SER A 76 0.86 -6.13 14.42
CA SER A 76 0.54 -4.89 13.71
C SER A 76 1.76 -3.99 13.60
N LEU A 77 1.79 -3.18 12.54
CA LEU A 77 2.72 -2.07 12.37
C LEU A 77 1.98 -0.76 12.38
N LYS A 78 2.49 0.20 13.13
CA LYS A 78 2.04 1.58 13.10
C LYS A 78 2.78 2.31 11.98
N CYS A 79 2.09 2.60 10.89
CA CYS A 79 2.64 3.25 9.71
C CYS A 79 2.10 4.67 9.56
N GLY A 80 2.94 5.57 9.03
CA GLY A 80 2.51 6.89 8.60
C GLY A 80 2.63 7.00 7.09
N TYR A 81 1.55 7.38 6.41
CA TYR A 81 1.63 7.69 5.00
C TYR A 81 1.84 9.20 4.82
N ILE A 82 2.87 9.60 4.10
CA ILE A 82 3.11 11.00 3.74
C ILE A 82 2.46 11.26 2.39
N GLY A 83 1.50 12.18 2.37
CA GLY A 83 0.86 12.65 1.16
C GLY A 83 0.66 14.17 1.13
N THR A 84 -0.04 14.65 0.13
CA THR A 84 -0.40 16.06 -0.09
C THR A 84 0.80 17.02 0.01
N VAL A 85 1.99 16.55 -0.39
CA VAL A 85 3.24 17.31 -0.32
C VAL A 85 3.20 18.47 -1.31
N SER A 86 2.99 19.67 -0.80
CA SER A 86 2.69 20.87 -1.58
C SER A 86 3.64 22.01 -1.23
N VAL A 87 4.12 22.72 -2.27
CA VAL A 87 4.90 23.95 -2.11
C VAL A 87 4.37 25.00 -3.07
N HIS A 88 3.97 26.17 -2.53
CA HIS A 88 3.50 27.29 -3.34
C HIS A 88 4.56 27.64 -4.42
N PRO A 89 4.18 27.88 -5.69
CA PRO A 89 5.13 28.14 -6.77
C PRO A 89 6.14 29.25 -6.47
N LYS A 90 5.69 30.33 -5.79
CA LYS A 90 6.54 31.45 -5.37
C LYS A 90 7.46 31.15 -4.17
N ALA A 91 7.26 30.01 -3.51
CA ALA A 91 8.06 29.54 -2.37
C ALA A 91 9.04 28.43 -2.75
N LYS A 92 9.06 28.00 -4.02
CA LYS A 92 10.04 27.03 -4.52
C LYS A 92 11.46 27.52 -4.23
N SER A 93 12.37 26.57 -3.94
CA SER A 93 13.78 26.82 -3.60
C SER A 93 14.03 27.52 -2.26
N LYS A 94 13.02 27.77 -1.41
CA LYS A 94 13.20 28.29 -0.06
C LYS A 94 13.54 27.24 1.01
N GLY A 95 13.57 25.95 0.64
CA GLY A 95 13.90 24.86 1.56
C GLY A 95 12.73 24.36 2.43
N TYR A 96 11.52 24.91 2.28
CA TYR A 96 10.39 24.58 3.15
C TYR A 96 9.99 23.09 3.10
N MET A 97 10.03 22.47 1.92
CA MET A 97 9.77 21.03 1.81
C MET A 97 10.80 20.21 2.61
N ILE A 98 12.07 20.59 2.56
CA ILE A 98 13.15 19.90 3.29
C ILE A 98 12.87 19.96 4.80
N GLU A 99 12.52 21.16 5.29
CA GLU A 99 12.21 21.36 6.71
C GLU A 99 10.96 20.58 7.13
N LEU A 100 9.86 20.65 6.36
CA LEU A 100 8.62 19.96 6.69
C LEU A 100 8.77 18.43 6.65
N MET A 101 9.47 17.89 5.64
CA MET A 101 9.76 16.45 5.56
C MET A 101 10.58 15.97 6.77
N ALA A 102 11.57 16.74 7.19
CA ALA A 102 12.36 16.42 8.39
C ALA A 102 11.49 16.46 9.65
N LYS A 103 10.64 17.48 9.80
CA LYS A 103 9.71 17.62 10.94
C LYS A 103 8.68 16.48 11.00
N ALA A 104 8.09 16.13 9.88
CA ALA A 104 7.13 15.02 9.80
C ALA A 104 7.77 13.69 10.20
N GLN A 105 8.98 13.41 9.72
CA GLN A 105 9.69 12.16 10.04
C GLN A 105 10.14 12.12 11.51
N GLU A 106 10.62 13.25 12.06
CA GLU A 106 10.99 13.37 13.48
C GLU A 106 9.77 13.15 14.39
N ASP A 107 8.64 13.74 14.01
CA ASP A 107 7.38 13.61 14.73
C ASP A 107 6.90 12.14 14.74
N MET A 108 6.87 11.48 13.59
CA MET A 108 6.51 10.06 13.51
C MET A 108 7.46 9.17 14.31
N ARG A 109 8.78 9.42 14.24
CA ARG A 109 9.75 8.68 15.05
C ARG A 109 9.50 8.87 16.56
N SER A 110 9.22 10.09 17.00
CA SER A 110 8.92 10.40 18.40
C SER A 110 7.62 9.76 18.91
N GLN A 111 6.67 9.51 18.01
CA GLN A 111 5.40 8.86 18.29
C GLN A 111 5.44 7.33 18.17
N GLY A 112 6.62 6.75 17.91
CA GLY A 112 6.81 5.31 17.82
C GLY A 112 6.20 4.68 16.56
N TYR A 113 6.22 5.37 15.43
CA TYR A 113 5.88 4.76 14.14
C TYR A 113 6.99 3.77 13.73
N ASP A 114 6.59 2.66 13.11
CA ASP A 114 7.51 1.62 12.65
C ASP A 114 8.04 1.91 11.25
N MET A 115 7.20 2.48 10.39
CA MET A 115 7.50 2.69 8.97
C MET A 115 6.75 3.91 8.43
N ILE A 116 7.37 4.59 7.46
CA ILE A 116 6.77 5.67 6.69
C ILE A 116 6.62 5.22 5.24
N ILE A 117 5.47 5.52 4.65
CA ILE A 117 5.11 5.16 3.28
C ILE A 117 4.84 6.44 2.51
N LEU A 118 5.13 6.46 1.22
CA LEU A 118 4.69 7.52 0.31
C LEU A 118 4.71 7.05 -1.14
N ASP A 119 4.05 7.83 -1.98
CA ASP A 119 4.19 7.76 -3.43
C ASP A 119 4.76 9.04 -4.02
N GLY A 120 5.34 8.91 -5.22
CA GLY A 120 5.84 10.04 -5.98
C GLY A 120 7.22 9.82 -6.61
N ASN A 121 7.86 10.91 -6.99
CA ASN A 121 9.13 10.86 -7.71
C ASN A 121 10.26 10.30 -6.83
N ARG A 122 10.74 9.09 -7.17
CA ARG A 122 11.80 8.37 -6.45
C ARG A 122 13.02 9.26 -6.15
N HIS A 123 13.56 9.93 -7.17
CA HIS A 123 14.78 10.72 -7.01
C HIS A 123 14.61 11.89 -6.03
N ARG A 124 13.39 12.43 -5.90
CA ARG A 124 13.06 13.45 -4.92
C ARG A 124 13.06 12.88 -3.51
N TYR A 125 12.37 11.77 -3.30
CA TYR A 125 12.14 11.23 -1.96
C TYR A 125 13.31 10.38 -1.44
N GLN A 126 14.18 9.88 -2.31
CA GLN A 126 15.41 9.20 -1.91
C GLN A 126 16.32 10.08 -1.02
N HIS A 127 16.33 11.41 -1.25
CA HIS A 127 17.06 12.35 -0.40
C HIS A 127 16.52 12.46 1.04
N TYR A 128 15.30 11.97 1.27
CA TYR A 128 14.67 11.91 2.59
C TYR A 128 14.68 10.51 3.20
N GLY A 129 15.42 9.59 2.61
CA GLY A 129 15.58 8.23 3.12
C GLY A 129 14.51 7.23 2.65
N PHE A 130 13.73 7.56 1.60
CA PHE A 130 12.75 6.66 1.01
C PHE A 130 13.32 5.91 -0.17
N GLU A 131 12.96 4.64 -0.29
CA GLU A 131 13.31 3.83 -1.45
C GLU A 131 12.13 2.93 -1.85
N LYS A 132 12.15 2.49 -3.11
CA LYS A 132 11.16 1.57 -3.69
C LYS A 132 11.04 0.31 -2.87
N ALA A 133 9.82 -0.08 -2.57
CA ALA A 133 9.51 -1.26 -1.78
C ALA A 133 8.34 -2.05 -2.35
N GLY A 134 8.34 -3.33 -2.04
CA GLY A 134 7.27 -4.24 -2.36
C GLY A 134 7.15 -4.56 -3.85
N MET A 135 6.20 -5.43 -4.12
CA MET A 135 5.89 -5.89 -5.47
C MET A 135 4.38 -5.88 -5.70
N LYS A 136 4.00 -5.28 -6.81
CA LYS A 136 2.67 -5.26 -7.36
C LYS A 136 2.68 -6.03 -8.67
N TYR A 137 1.89 -7.09 -8.76
CA TYR A 137 1.64 -7.80 -10.00
C TYR A 137 0.45 -7.13 -10.68
N CYS A 138 0.64 -6.70 -11.92
CA CYS A 138 -0.40 -6.09 -12.74
C CYS A 138 -0.71 -7.06 -13.88
N PHE A 139 -1.81 -7.79 -13.77
CA PHE A 139 -2.30 -8.71 -14.79
C PHE A 139 -3.14 -7.94 -15.81
N ASN A 140 -2.92 -8.22 -17.09
CA ASN A 140 -3.69 -7.68 -18.19
C ASN A 140 -4.59 -8.77 -18.75
N VAL A 141 -5.90 -8.59 -18.62
CA VAL A 141 -6.94 -9.52 -19.09
C VAL A 141 -7.68 -8.86 -20.23
N THR A 142 -7.69 -9.51 -21.41
CA THR A 142 -8.47 -9.04 -22.55
C THR A 142 -9.76 -9.86 -22.73
N SER A 143 -10.73 -9.30 -23.43
CA SER A 143 -11.98 -10.01 -23.75
C SER A 143 -11.73 -11.31 -24.56
N ASP A 144 -10.62 -11.38 -25.32
CA ASP A 144 -10.21 -12.57 -26.03
C ASP A 144 -9.59 -13.61 -25.11
N SER A 145 -8.62 -13.23 -24.27
CA SER A 145 -7.93 -14.18 -23.38
C SER A 145 -8.91 -14.85 -22.41
N ILE A 146 -9.79 -14.07 -21.77
CA ILE A 146 -10.74 -14.62 -20.80
C ILE A 146 -11.81 -15.48 -21.46
N ARG A 147 -12.27 -15.14 -22.67
CA ARG A 147 -13.24 -15.97 -23.43
C ARG A 147 -12.65 -17.33 -23.74
N HIS A 148 -11.37 -17.39 -24.14
CA HIS A 148 -10.69 -18.65 -24.38
C HIS A 148 -10.55 -19.46 -23.09
N ALA A 149 -10.13 -18.85 -21.99
CA ALA A 149 -9.98 -19.52 -20.71
C ALA A 149 -11.31 -20.00 -20.13
N CYS A 150 -12.38 -19.21 -20.25
CA CYS A 150 -13.71 -19.52 -19.71
C CYS A 150 -14.59 -20.34 -20.63
N SER A 151 -14.17 -20.69 -21.84
CA SER A 151 -14.97 -21.48 -22.79
C SER A 151 -15.42 -22.84 -22.24
N ALA A 152 -14.73 -23.38 -21.25
CA ALA A 152 -15.06 -24.63 -20.55
C ALA A 152 -15.96 -24.44 -19.31
N VAL A 153 -16.28 -23.19 -18.91
CA VAL A 153 -16.95 -22.85 -17.65
C VAL A 153 -18.42 -22.48 -17.84
N ALA A 154 -19.03 -22.96 -18.92
CA ALA A 154 -20.41 -22.64 -19.35
C ALA A 154 -21.53 -22.99 -18.35
N ASP A 155 -21.25 -23.72 -17.29
CA ASP A 155 -22.22 -24.18 -16.28
C ASP A 155 -22.19 -23.36 -14.96
N LEU A 156 -21.33 -22.32 -14.83
CA LEU A 156 -21.32 -21.50 -13.62
C LEU A 156 -22.45 -20.47 -13.66
N LYS A 157 -23.12 -20.30 -12.53
CA LYS A 157 -24.09 -19.20 -12.32
C LYS A 157 -23.40 -17.89 -12.58
N THR A 158 -24.03 -17.02 -13.35
CA THR A 158 -23.47 -15.71 -13.71
C THR A 158 -23.51 -14.77 -12.52
N PRO A 159 -22.37 -14.24 -12.06
CA PRO A 159 -22.35 -13.17 -11.05
C PRO A 159 -23.02 -11.90 -11.57
N VAL A 160 -23.65 -11.16 -10.66
CA VAL A 160 -24.24 -9.84 -10.92
C VAL A 160 -23.56 -8.81 -10.01
N PHE A 161 -23.39 -7.60 -10.49
CA PHE A 161 -22.69 -6.55 -9.76
C PHE A 161 -23.67 -5.48 -9.28
N GLN A 162 -23.60 -5.16 -7.98
CA GLN A 162 -24.39 -4.09 -7.40
C GLN A 162 -23.47 -2.98 -6.91
N LEU A 163 -23.60 -1.80 -7.49
CA LEU A 163 -22.86 -0.61 -7.06
C LEU A 163 -23.28 -0.22 -5.64
N ILE A 164 -22.31 0.03 -4.78
CA ILE A 164 -22.54 0.54 -3.42
C ILE A 164 -22.48 2.06 -3.49
N GLU A 165 -23.63 2.70 -3.29
CA GLU A 165 -23.77 4.16 -3.47
C GLU A 165 -23.64 4.95 -2.16
N SER A 166 -23.71 4.28 -1.00
CA SER A 166 -23.62 4.96 0.30
C SER A 166 -23.03 4.08 1.40
N ALA A 167 -22.63 4.72 2.51
CA ALA A 167 -22.15 4.04 3.71
C ALA A 167 -23.24 3.26 4.46
N GLU A 168 -24.52 3.58 4.18
CA GLU A 168 -25.70 2.94 4.77
C GLU A 168 -26.25 1.78 3.93
N ASP A 169 -25.54 1.39 2.84
CA ASP A 169 -25.96 0.26 2.02
C ASP A 169 -25.91 -1.05 2.82
N ASP A 170 -27.00 -1.83 2.77
CA ASP A 170 -27.14 -3.09 3.53
C ASP A 170 -26.09 -4.15 3.16
N LEU A 171 -25.51 -4.10 1.94
CA LEU A 171 -24.46 -5.02 1.50
C LEU A 171 -23.08 -4.66 2.04
N LEU A 172 -22.89 -3.42 2.51
CA LEU A 172 -21.57 -2.97 2.96
C LEU A 172 -21.03 -3.77 4.14
N ASP A 173 -21.90 -4.25 5.04
CA ASP A 173 -21.49 -5.13 6.14
C ASP A 173 -21.00 -6.49 5.65
N SER A 174 -21.70 -7.06 4.66
CA SER A 174 -21.27 -8.32 4.03
C SER A 174 -19.93 -8.18 3.31
N ILE A 175 -19.73 -7.08 2.60
CA ILE A 175 -18.45 -6.74 1.95
C ILE A 175 -17.35 -6.59 3.00
N TYR A 176 -17.61 -5.84 4.08
CA TYR A 176 -16.66 -5.63 5.14
C TYR A 176 -16.27 -6.94 5.85
N GLU A 177 -17.21 -7.87 6.06
CA GLU A 177 -16.91 -9.20 6.59
C GLU A 177 -15.98 -10.00 5.66
N ILE A 178 -16.19 -9.92 4.33
CA ILE A 178 -15.34 -10.58 3.34
C ILE A 178 -13.94 -9.95 3.37
N TYR A 179 -13.86 -8.63 3.34
CA TYR A 179 -12.62 -7.87 3.48
C TYR A 179 -11.87 -8.28 4.76
N SER A 180 -12.54 -8.33 5.91
CA SER A 180 -11.95 -8.62 7.22
C SER A 180 -11.30 -9.99 7.36
N ARG A 181 -11.51 -10.91 6.43
CA ARG A 181 -10.89 -12.25 6.44
C ARG A 181 -9.43 -12.26 5.97
N ARG A 182 -8.93 -11.19 5.37
CA ARG A 182 -7.66 -11.18 4.65
C ARG A 182 -6.76 -9.98 4.94
N ASN A 183 -6.92 -9.33 6.04
CA ASN A 183 -6.37 -8.00 6.28
C ASN A 183 -4.86 -7.93 6.35
N VAL A 184 -4.28 -7.13 5.45
CA VAL A 184 -2.97 -6.52 5.68
C VAL A 184 -3.11 -5.05 6.09
N THR A 185 -4.10 -4.33 5.57
CA THR A 185 -4.47 -3.00 6.06
C THR A 185 -5.66 -3.10 6.99
N ALA A 186 -5.52 -2.55 8.21
CA ALA A 186 -6.61 -2.52 9.18
C ALA A 186 -7.50 -1.31 8.91
N ARG A 187 -8.53 -1.47 8.07
CA ARG A 187 -9.57 -0.47 7.86
C ARG A 187 -10.67 -0.69 8.90
N GLU A 188 -10.96 0.35 9.66
CA GLU A 188 -12.10 0.31 10.57
C GLU A 188 -13.42 0.37 9.79
N ARG A 189 -14.50 -0.20 10.34
CA ARG A 189 -15.81 -0.26 9.67
C ARG A 189 -16.31 1.11 9.21
N ASP A 190 -16.17 2.12 10.06
CA ASP A 190 -16.63 3.49 9.79
C ASP A 190 -15.81 4.19 8.70
N SER A 191 -14.56 3.77 8.49
CA SER A 191 -13.67 4.32 7.46
C SER A 191 -13.66 3.49 6.18
N PHE A 192 -14.28 2.32 6.18
CA PHE A 192 -14.20 1.38 5.06
C PHE A 192 -14.76 1.97 3.77
N TYR A 193 -15.99 2.44 3.77
CA TYR A 193 -16.61 3.02 2.58
C TYR A 193 -15.87 4.24 2.04
N PRO A 194 -15.49 5.26 2.85
CA PRO A 194 -14.64 6.35 2.38
C PRO A 194 -13.28 5.89 1.80
N CYS A 195 -12.67 4.80 2.34
CA CYS A 195 -11.46 4.23 1.76
C CYS A 195 -11.71 3.68 0.35
N MET A 196 -12.79 2.90 0.20
CA MET A 196 -13.15 2.25 -1.06
C MET A 196 -13.59 3.24 -2.17
N GLN A 197 -14.01 4.45 -1.79
CA GLN A 197 -14.37 5.52 -2.73
C GLN A 197 -13.22 6.49 -3.05
N SER A 198 -12.10 6.38 -2.34
CA SER A 198 -10.97 7.28 -2.57
C SER A 198 -10.39 7.08 -3.97
N TRP A 199 -9.85 8.16 -4.52
CA TRP A 199 -9.35 8.23 -5.91
C TRP A 199 -10.42 8.07 -6.98
N GLY A 200 -11.68 8.36 -6.62
CA GLY A 200 -12.82 8.23 -7.53
C GLY A 200 -13.13 6.78 -7.88
N ALA A 201 -12.81 5.86 -6.97
CA ALA A 201 -13.06 4.44 -7.17
C ALA A 201 -14.54 4.09 -6.95
N ASP A 202 -15.01 3.07 -7.66
CA ASP A 202 -16.30 2.45 -7.45
C ASP A 202 -16.18 1.15 -6.64
N LEU A 203 -17.15 0.90 -5.78
CA LEU A 203 -17.25 -0.34 -5.00
C LEU A 203 -18.48 -1.13 -5.44
N TYR A 204 -18.27 -2.36 -5.91
CA TYR A 204 -19.35 -3.26 -6.30
C TYR A 204 -19.42 -4.47 -5.36
N ALA A 205 -20.62 -4.84 -4.92
CA ALA A 205 -20.89 -6.15 -4.38
C ALA A 205 -20.98 -7.18 -5.51
N VAL A 206 -20.34 -8.34 -5.34
CA VAL A 206 -20.45 -9.48 -6.25
C VAL A 206 -21.55 -10.39 -5.71
N MET A 207 -22.63 -10.52 -6.45
CA MET A 207 -23.81 -11.32 -6.08
C MET A 207 -23.88 -12.61 -6.88
N LEU A 208 -24.07 -13.72 -6.20
CA LEU A 208 -24.50 -14.99 -6.80
C LEU A 208 -25.88 -15.36 -6.24
N GLU A 209 -26.88 -15.39 -7.10
CA GLU A 209 -28.29 -15.47 -6.71
C GLU A 209 -28.63 -14.26 -5.80
N GLU A 210 -28.98 -14.46 -4.55
CA GLU A 210 -29.30 -13.41 -3.59
C GLU A 210 -28.24 -13.23 -2.51
N LYS A 211 -27.03 -13.79 -2.71
CA LYS A 211 -25.95 -13.77 -1.72
C LYS A 211 -24.77 -12.93 -2.19
N CYS A 212 -24.29 -12.06 -1.33
CA CYS A 212 -23.02 -11.39 -1.50
C CYS A 212 -21.89 -12.41 -1.31
N VAL A 213 -21.12 -12.66 -2.36
CA VAL A 213 -20.00 -13.62 -2.37
C VAL A 213 -18.64 -12.96 -2.54
N GLY A 214 -18.62 -11.65 -2.75
CA GLY A 214 -17.39 -10.89 -2.94
C GLY A 214 -17.64 -9.41 -3.16
N TYR A 215 -16.56 -8.71 -3.46
CA TYR A 215 -16.57 -7.30 -3.88
C TYR A 215 -15.49 -7.00 -4.89
N LEU A 216 -15.69 -5.95 -5.68
CA LEU A 216 -14.71 -5.34 -6.56
C LEU A 216 -14.57 -3.87 -6.19
N ASN A 217 -13.34 -3.38 -6.09
CA ASN A 217 -13.03 -1.96 -6.05
C ASN A 217 -12.31 -1.58 -7.34
N THR A 218 -12.87 -0.64 -8.11
CA THR A 218 -12.46 -0.39 -9.49
C THR A 218 -12.15 1.08 -9.71
N SER A 219 -11.38 1.39 -10.77
CA SER A 219 -11.31 2.76 -11.28
C SER A 219 -12.70 3.23 -11.77
N ALA A 220 -12.89 4.56 -11.80
CA ALA A 220 -14.16 5.17 -12.26
C ALA A 220 -14.56 4.79 -13.70
N ASP A 221 -13.59 4.47 -14.57
CA ASP A 221 -13.83 4.00 -15.93
C ASP A 221 -13.98 2.46 -16.01
N GLY A 222 -13.87 1.77 -14.88
CA GLY A 222 -13.99 0.32 -14.77
C GLY A 222 -12.82 -0.49 -15.33
N SER A 223 -11.82 0.15 -15.95
CA SER A 223 -10.73 -0.53 -16.67
C SER A 223 -9.63 -1.10 -15.78
N SER A 224 -9.67 -0.79 -14.47
CA SER A 224 -8.70 -1.29 -13.50
C SER A 224 -9.38 -1.79 -12.24
N LEU A 225 -9.01 -2.99 -11.79
CA LEU A 225 -9.36 -3.49 -10.47
C LEU A 225 -8.24 -3.15 -9.48
N TYR A 226 -8.58 -2.33 -8.50
CA TYR A 226 -7.70 -1.93 -7.42
C TYR A 226 -7.65 -2.98 -6.30
N GLU A 227 -8.81 -3.62 -6.06
CA GLU A 227 -8.94 -4.67 -5.05
C GLU A 227 -10.10 -5.62 -5.40
N ILE A 228 -9.92 -6.91 -5.12
CA ILE A 228 -10.95 -7.93 -5.27
C ILE A 228 -10.92 -8.88 -4.07
N GLY A 229 -12.07 -9.04 -3.42
CA GLY A 229 -12.26 -10.00 -2.34
C GLY A 229 -13.38 -10.97 -2.68
N LEU A 230 -13.12 -12.29 -2.55
CA LEU A 230 -14.09 -13.34 -2.82
C LEU A 230 -14.14 -14.32 -1.64
N LEU A 231 -15.32 -14.89 -1.37
CA LEU A 231 -15.47 -15.98 -0.39
C LEU A 231 -14.82 -17.28 -0.88
N ASP A 232 -14.88 -17.51 -2.19
CA ASP A 232 -14.25 -18.62 -2.89
C ASP A 232 -13.48 -18.08 -4.10
N GLU A 233 -12.15 -18.17 -4.07
CA GLU A 233 -11.30 -17.67 -5.15
C GLU A 233 -11.49 -18.43 -6.47
N GLN A 234 -12.01 -19.65 -6.44
CA GLN A 234 -12.21 -20.45 -7.66
C GLN A 234 -13.22 -19.82 -8.63
N ILE A 235 -14.10 -18.94 -8.14
CA ILE A 235 -15.06 -18.23 -9.00
C ILE A 235 -14.44 -16.99 -9.68
N LEU A 236 -13.19 -16.61 -9.36
CA LEU A 236 -12.54 -15.40 -9.87
C LEU A 236 -12.60 -15.28 -11.40
N PRO A 237 -12.28 -16.33 -12.21
CA PRO A 237 -12.38 -16.22 -13.67
C PRO A 237 -13.80 -15.88 -14.15
N ALA A 238 -14.82 -16.48 -13.52
CA ALA A 238 -16.23 -16.23 -13.87
C ALA A 238 -16.66 -14.81 -13.48
N VAL A 239 -16.19 -14.31 -12.32
CA VAL A 239 -16.46 -12.96 -11.86
C VAL A 239 -15.83 -11.94 -12.82
N ILE A 240 -14.57 -12.12 -13.20
CA ILE A 240 -13.89 -11.20 -14.13
C ILE A 240 -14.56 -11.21 -15.50
N TYR A 241 -14.89 -12.41 -16.02
CA TYR A 241 -15.59 -12.53 -17.29
C TYR A 241 -16.93 -11.80 -17.28
N ALA A 242 -17.77 -12.04 -16.26
CA ALA A 242 -19.07 -11.41 -16.13
C ALA A 242 -18.94 -9.88 -15.98
N TYR A 243 -17.96 -9.39 -15.18
CA TYR A 243 -17.71 -7.97 -15.00
C TYR A 243 -17.33 -7.29 -16.31
N MET A 244 -16.38 -7.85 -17.07
CA MET A 244 -15.98 -7.28 -18.36
C MET A 244 -17.14 -7.24 -19.37
N GLN A 245 -18.02 -8.25 -19.35
CA GLN A 245 -19.20 -8.26 -20.23
C GLN A 245 -20.25 -7.23 -19.80
N GLU A 246 -20.54 -7.08 -18.49
CA GLU A 246 -21.55 -6.16 -17.99
C GLU A 246 -21.13 -4.69 -18.19
N MET A 247 -19.82 -4.41 -18.01
CA MET A 247 -19.26 -3.06 -18.12
C MET A 247 -18.77 -2.71 -19.54
N ASP A 248 -18.91 -3.62 -20.51
CA ASP A 248 -18.44 -3.45 -21.91
C ASP A 248 -16.93 -3.08 -21.97
N ILE A 249 -16.11 -3.83 -21.24
CA ILE A 249 -14.66 -3.59 -21.11
C ILE A 249 -13.88 -4.61 -21.93
N ASP A 250 -13.05 -4.14 -22.84
CA ASP A 250 -12.19 -4.98 -23.70
C ASP A 250 -10.87 -5.36 -23.03
N GLU A 251 -10.36 -4.53 -22.16
CA GLU A 251 -9.07 -4.71 -21.49
C GLU A 251 -9.17 -4.29 -20.01
N LEU A 252 -8.80 -5.20 -19.10
CA LEU A 252 -8.88 -5.02 -17.66
C LEU A 252 -7.52 -5.22 -17.00
N GLY A 253 -7.04 -4.20 -16.29
CA GLY A 253 -5.87 -4.29 -15.43
C GLY A 253 -6.23 -4.75 -14.02
N ILE A 254 -5.55 -5.78 -13.50
CA ILE A 254 -5.82 -6.31 -12.15
C ILE A 254 -4.55 -6.26 -11.31
N ASN A 255 -4.58 -5.50 -10.20
CA ASN A 255 -3.45 -5.33 -9.31
C ASN A 255 -3.58 -6.24 -8.08
N VAL A 256 -2.53 -7.04 -7.82
CA VAL A 256 -2.49 -7.93 -6.65
C VAL A 256 -1.10 -7.98 -6.03
N GLY A 257 -1.04 -8.31 -4.74
CA GLY A 257 0.21 -8.55 -4.00
C GLY A 257 0.76 -9.96 -4.24
N MET A 258 2.00 -10.19 -3.82
CA MET A 258 2.64 -11.51 -3.90
C MET A 258 2.07 -12.53 -2.90
N ASP A 259 1.37 -12.08 -1.90
CA ASP A 259 0.69 -12.88 -0.87
C ASP A 259 -0.66 -13.47 -1.35
N GLU A 260 -1.21 -12.95 -2.44
CA GLU A 260 -2.46 -13.41 -3.05
C GLU A 260 -2.30 -14.73 -3.82
N THR A 261 -1.63 -15.71 -3.18
CA THR A 261 -1.21 -16.97 -3.81
C THR A 261 -2.35 -17.82 -4.38
N ALA A 262 -3.57 -17.67 -3.87
CA ALA A 262 -4.74 -18.33 -4.41
C ALA A 262 -5.25 -17.69 -5.72
N LYS A 263 -5.09 -16.37 -5.87
CA LYS A 263 -5.51 -15.61 -7.05
C LYS A 263 -4.49 -15.68 -8.18
N LEU A 264 -3.19 -15.66 -7.85
CA LEU A 264 -2.13 -15.58 -8.86
C LEU A 264 -2.22 -16.62 -9.96
N PRO A 265 -2.42 -17.94 -9.69
CA PRO A 265 -2.56 -18.94 -10.73
C PRO A 265 -3.83 -18.77 -11.58
N LEU A 266 -4.91 -18.28 -10.98
CA LEU A 266 -6.18 -18.06 -11.68
C LEU A 266 -6.07 -16.84 -12.61
N LEU A 267 -5.40 -15.78 -12.15
CA LEU A 267 -5.14 -14.60 -12.97
C LEU A 267 -4.16 -14.89 -14.12
N ASP A 268 -3.09 -15.65 -13.85
CA ASP A 268 -2.14 -16.09 -14.88
C ASP A 268 -2.85 -16.89 -15.99
N HIS A 269 -3.84 -17.73 -15.61
CA HIS A 269 -4.60 -18.54 -16.57
C HIS A 269 -5.50 -17.70 -17.50
N ILE A 270 -6.06 -16.59 -17.03
CA ILE A 270 -7.00 -15.77 -17.79
C ILE A 270 -6.38 -14.53 -18.45
N SER A 271 -5.14 -14.18 -18.11
CA SER A 271 -4.46 -12.99 -18.61
C SER A 271 -3.59 -13.27 -19.82
N ASP A 272 -3.36 -12.26 -20.66
CA ASP A 272 -2.41 -12.34 -21.77
C ASP A 272 -0.96 -12.22 -21.28
N TYR A 273 -0.74 -11.35 -20.30
CA TYR A 273 0.55 -11.13 -19.64
C TYR A 273 0.39 -10.46 -18.30
N TYR A 274 1.47 -10.44 -17.54
CA TYR A 274 1.55 -9.59 -16.35
C TYR A 274 2.85 -8.82 -16.30
N THR A 275 2.86 -7.73 -15.57
CA THR A 275 4.04 -6.96 -15.24
C THR A 275 4.26 -6.91 -13.74
N VAL A 276 5.52 -6.75 -13.32
CA VAL A 276 5.86 -6.56 -11.92
C VAL A 276 6.41 -5.15 -11.72
N SER A 277 5.78 -4.40 -10.84
CA SER A 277 6.22 -3.05 -10.48
C SER A 277 6.43 -2.94 -8.96
N MET A 278 7.02 -1.84 -8.51
CA MET A 278 7.04 -1.54 -7.08
C MET A 278 5.62 -1.25 -6.58
N SER A 279 5.37 -1.54 -5.30
CA SER A 279 4.15 -1.08 -4.64
C SER A 279 4.26 0.42 -4.32
N HIS A 280 5.09 0.78 -3.35
CA HIS A 280 5.26 2.14 -2.86
C HIS A 280 6.74 2.46 -2.60
N GLN A 281 7.00 3.62 -2.00
CA GLN A 281 8.30 3.93 -1.41
C GLN A 281 8.16 3.94 0.10
N ILE A 282 9.12 3.34 0.81
CA ILE A 282 9.09 3.28 2.26
C ILE A 282 10.40 3.80 2.87
N ARG A 283 10.28 4.26 4.12
CA ARG A 283 11.37 4.44 5.05
C ARG A 283 11.08 3.63 6.30
N ILE A 284 11.96 2.70 6.66
CA ILE A 284 11.84 1.93 7.89
C ILE A 284 12.39 2.76 9.05
N LEU A 285 11.64 2.84 10.14
CA LEU A 285 12.04 3.53 11.37
C LEU A 285 12.43 2.54 12.47
N GLN A 286 11.79 1.35 12.49
CA GLN A 286 12.02 0.28 13.45
C GLN A 286 12.23 -1.04 12.67
N TYR A 287 13.48 -1.39 12.42
CA TYR A 287 13.79 -2.54 11.57
C TYR A 287 13.35 -3.88 12.18
N GLU A 288 13.45 -4.03 13.50
CA GLU A 288 13.01 -5.26 14.17
C GLU A 288 11.52 -5.51 13.96
N SER A 289 10.70 -4.50 14.25
CA SER A 289 9.24 -4.59 14.12
C SER A 289 8.84 -4.88 12.68
N VAL A 290 9.41 -4.15 11.72
CA VAL A 290 9.07 -4.27 10.30
C VAL A 290 9.49 -5.62 9.74
N ILE A 291 10.72 -6.08 10.01
CA ILE A 291 11.20 -7.39 9.52
C ILE A 291 10.41 -8.53 10.16
N ALA A 292 10.15 -8.46 11.47
CA ALA A 292 9.34 -9.45 12.17
C ALA A 292 7.94 -9.55 11.56
N PHE A 293 7.26 -8.42 11.41
CA PHE A 293 5.93 -8.36 10.81
C PHE A 293 5.89 -8.95 9.40
N LEU A 294 6.79 -8.52 8.52
CA LEU A 294 6.81 -8.98 7.13
C LEU A 294 7.16 -10.48 7.01
N LEU A 295 8.00 -11.01 7.90
CA LEU A 295 8.27 -12.45 7.95
C LEU A 295 7.07 -13.25 8.47
N HIS A 296 6.36 -12.76 9.48
CA HIS A 296 5.12 -13.37 9.97
C HIS A 296 4.03 -13.34 8.89
N TRP A 297 3.89 -12.23 8.17
CA TRP A 297 3.00 -12.16 7.02
C TRP A 297 3.37 -13.20 5.97
N LYS A 298 4.65 -13.28 5.62
CA LYS A 298 5.15 -14.24 4.63
C LYS A 298 4.91 -15.69 5.03
N ARG A 299 5.06 -16.03 6.30
CA ARG A 299 4.80 -17.38 6.83
C ARG A 299 3.35 -17.84 6.61
N GLN A 300 2.39 -16.92 6.48
CA GLN A 300 0.99 -17.29 6.27
C GLN A 300 0.73 -17.95 4.91
N TYR A 301 1.58 -17.72 3.92
CA TYR A 301 1.35 -18.21 2.56
C TYR A 301 2.56 -18.97 1.97
N THR A 302 3.70 -19.01 2.64
CA THR A 302 4.87 -19.76 2.18
C THR A 302 5.66 -20.38 3.34
N SER A 303 6.42 -21.43 3.06
CA SER A 303 7.32 -22.04 4.03
C SER A 303 8.61 -21.25 4.15
N LEU A 304 9.06 -21.03 5.38
CA LEU A 304 10.34 -20.40 5.69
C LEU A 304 11.27 -21.46 6.28
N GLN A 305 12.47 -21.62 5.72
CA GLN A 305 13.46 -22.54 6.27
C GLN A 305 13.90 -22.10 7.66
N GLU A 306 14.01 -23.03 8.60
CA GLU A 306 14.57 -22.76 9.92
C GLU A 306 16.03 -22.32 9.83
N GLY A 307 16.42 -21.38 10.69
CA GLY A 307 17.78 -20.88 10.72
C GLY A 307 17.94 -19.59 11.48
N THR A 308 19.16 -19.07 11.42
CA THR A 308 19.53 -17.77 12.01
C THR A 308 20.33 -16.96 11.00
N PHE A 309 20.03 -15.66 10.93
CA PHE A 309 20.74 -14.72 10.07
C PHE A 309 20.95 -13.39 10.80
N VAL A 310 22.18 -12.85 10.73
CA VAL A 310 22.53 -11.60 11.41
C VAL A 310 22.80 -10.52 10.36
N LEU A 311 21.95 -9.51 10.38
CA LEU A 311 21.94 -8.39 9.44
C LEU A 311 22.43 -7.11 10.10
N GLY A 312 23.38 -6.42 9.49
CA GLY A 312 23.85 -5.11 9.91
C GLY A 312 23.26 -4.01 9.04
N ILE A 313 22.88 -2.91 9.67
CA ILE A 313 22.23 -1.75 9.03
C ILE A 313 23.02 -0.50 9.42
N LYS A 314 23.42 0.25 8.41
CA LYS A 314 24.10 1.52 8.60
C LYS A 314 23.21 2.66 8.14
N GLU A 315 22.80 3.50 9.09
CA GLU A 315 22.11 4.77 8.81
C GLU A 315 22.92 5.95 9.35
N ASP A 316 23.35 6.84 8.47
CA ASP A 316 24.20 7.99 8.80
C ASP A 316 25.44 7.59 9.62
N GLN A 317 25.50 7.96 10.90
CA GLN A 317 26.58 7.61 11.82
C GLN A 317 26.22 6.43 12.75
N ASN A 318 25.01 5.90 12.66
CA ASN A 318 24.53 4.81 13.50
C ASN A 318 24.65 3.48 12.76
N THR A 319 25.08 2.46 13.49
CA THR A 319 25.07 1.07 13.03
C THR A 319 24.23 0.25 13.99
N GLU A 320 23.30 -0.46 13.44
CA GLU A 320 22.43 -1.38 14.17
C GLU A 320 22.63 -2.79 13.63
N THR A 321 22.60 -3.78 14.50
CA THR A 321 22.70 -5.20 14.11
C THR A 321 21.48 -5.94 14.64
N ILE A 322 20.81 -6.67 13.73
CA ILE A 322 19.59 -7.40 13.99
C ILE A 322 19.83 -8.88 13.73
N LYS A 323 19.46 -9.71 14.70
CA LYS A 323 19.43 -11.16 14.58
C LYS A 323 18.02 -11.63 14.29
N ILE A 324 17.87 -12.38 13.21
CA ILE A 324 16.64 -13.03 12.81
C ILE A 324 16.81 -14.51 13.09
N THR A 325 15.89 -15.11 13.85
CA THR A 325 15.86 -16.54 14.13
C THR A 325 14.46 -17.06 13.78
N ILE A 326 14.41 -18.04 12.89
CA ILE A 326 13.18 -18.72 12.50
C ILE A 326 13.26 -20.18 12.92
N THR A 327 12.26 -20.63 13.64
CA THR A 327 12.04 -22.03 14.01
C THR A 327 10.69 -22.51 13.48
N GLU A 328 10.39 -23.79 13.60
CA GLU A 328 9.07 -24.32 13.24
C GLU A 328 7.92 -23.53 13.91
N LYS A 329 8.12 -23.08 15.15
CA LYS A 329 7.06 -22.46 15.97
C LYS A 329 7.07 -20.96 15.99
N ASP A 330 8.24 -20.32 15.82
CA ASP A 330 8.39 -18.90 16.13
C ASP A 330 9.31 -18.17 15.14
N ILE A 331 9.13 -16.86 15.05
CA ILE A 331 10.00 -15.90 14.37
C ILE A 331 10.42 -14.86 15.41
N CYS A 332 11.70 -14.85 15.75
CA CYS A 332 12.28 -13.86 16.64
C CYS A 332 13.21 -12.93 15.85
N VAL A 333 12.97 -11.63 15.99
CA VAL A 333 13.82 -10.58 15.42
C VAL A 333 14.20 -9.63 16.53
N GLU A 334 15.49 -9.51 16.79
CA GLU A 334 15.99 -8.76 17.95
C GLU A 334 17.31 -8.03 17.65
N LYS A 335 17.55 -6.93 18.35
CA LYS A 335 18.86 -6.27 18.32
C LYS A 335 19.90 -7.17 18.95
N THR A 336 21.11 -7.18 18.37
CA THR A 336 22.20 -8.01 18.85
C THR A 336 23.54 -7.29 18.75
N THR A 337 24.51 -7.75 19.51
CA THR A 337 25.93 -7.38 19.39
C THR A 337 26.76 -8.40 18.62
N GLU A 338 26.13 -9.46 18.11
CA GLU A 338 26.78 -10.45 17.27
C GLU A 338 27.30 -9.82 15.97
N PRO A 339 28.43 -10.27 15.43
CA PRO A 339 28.92 -9.76 14.16
C PRO A 339 27.90 -9.98 13.04
N ALA A 340 27.60 -8.94 12.28
CA ALA A 340 26.75 -9.05 11.13
C ALA A 340 27.39 -9.92 10.05
N GLN A 341 26.61 -10.83 9.48
CA GLN A 341 27.02 -11.62 8.30
C GLN A 341 27.09 -10.72 7.06
N ILE A 342 26.26 -9.69 7.04
CA ILE A 342 26.26 -8.67 6.01
C ILE A 342 25.86 -7.31 6.54
N MET A 343 26.35 -6.26 5.88
CA MET A 343 26.07 -4.86 6.20
C MET A 343 25.48 -4.14 5.00
N TYR A 344 24.34 -3.47 5.20
CA TYR A 344 23.69 -2.61 4.21
C TYR A 344 23.52 -1.17 4.71
N ASP A 345 23.47 -0.21 3.79
CA ASP A 345 22.81 1.06 4.04
C ASP A 345 21.27 0.88 3.98
N GLY A 346 20.55 1.74 4.70
CA GLY A 346 19.09 1.59 4.83
C GLY A 346 18.33 1.62 3.51
N LEU A 347 18.76 2.42 2.53
CA LEU A 347 18.11 2.50 1.21
C LEU A 347 18.30 1.22 0.40
N THR A 348 19.53 0.72 0.35
CA THR A 348 19.84 -0.55 -0.32
C THR A 348 19.10 -1.70 0.36
N LEU A 349 19.04 -1.70 1.69
CA LEU A 349 18.35 -2.75 2.44
C LEU A 349 16.86 -2.82 2.09
N VAL A 350 16.14 -1.69 2.02
CA VAL A 350 14.71 -1.67 1.66
C VAL A 350 14.46 -2.39 0.33
N LYS A 351 15.28 -2.13 -0.68
CA LYS A 351 15.19 -2.81 -1.98
C LYS A 351 15.47 -4.30 -1.86
N GLU A 352 16.58 -4.65 -1.24
CA GLU A 352 17.02 -6.04 -1.08
C GLU A 352 15.98 -6.87 -0.32
N LEU A 353 15.36 -6.28 0.71
CA LEU A 353 14.34 -6.96 1.51
C LEU A 353 13.03 -7.23 0.74
N THR A 354 12.59 -6.32 -0.13
CA THR A 354 11.18 -6.29 -0.55
C THR A 354 10.94 -6.36 -2.06
N THR A 355 11.96 -6.29 -2.93
CA THR A 355 11.72 -6.26 -4.39
C THR A 355 12.24 -7.48 -5.14
N SER A 356 11.46 -7.99 -6.09
CA SER A 356 11.81 -9.16 -6.90
C SER A 356 13.01 -8.94 -7.80
N TYR A 357 13.22 -7.71 -8.27
CA TYR A 357 14.36 -7.38 -9.10
C TYR A 357 15.67 -7.72 -8.40
N TYR A 358 15.79 -7.33 -7.14
CA TYR A 358 16.94 -7.65 -6.31
C TYR A 358 16.99 -9.13 -5.95
N TYR A 359 15.85 -9.79 -5.77
CA TYR A 359 15.79 -11.23 -5.55
C TYR A 359 16.39 -12.04 -6.71
N ILE A 360 16.10 -11.65 -7.95
CA ILE A 360 16.71 -12.27 -9.14
C ILE A 360 18.23 -11.99 -9.17
N ALA A 361 18.64 -10.77 -8.86
CA ALA A 361 20.04 -10.40 -8.72
C ALA A 361 20.74 -11.10 -7.54
N MET A 362 20.02 -11.37 -6.46
CA MET A 362 20.53 -12.13 -5.29
C MET A 362 20.88 -13.58 -5.60
N GLN A 363 20.30 -14.19 -6.62
CA GLN A 363 20.72 -15.50 -7.10
C GLN A 363 22.08 -15.43 -7.81
N SER A 364 22.55 -14.23 -8.19
CA SER A 364 23.95 -13.99 -8.47
C SER A 364 24.71 -13.94 -7.13
N LYS A 365 25.88 -14.53 -7.06
CA LYS A 365 26.74 -14.61 -5.84
C LYS A 365 27.13 -13.25 -5.25
N GLU A 366 26.64 -12.16 -5.79
CA GLU A 366 26.97 -10.78 -5.42
C GLU A 366 26.00 -10.18 -4.41
N SER A 367 24.78 -10.74 -4.27
CA SER A 367 23.87 -10.30 -3.23
C SER A 367 23.96 -11.21 -2.01
N ALA A 368 24.08 -10.60 -0.89
CA ALA A 368 24.41 -11.32 0.31
C ALA A 368 23.21 -11.79 1.11
N LEU A 369 22.00 -11.25 0.84
CA LEU A 369 20.76 -11.85 1.38
C LEU A 369 20.51 -13.26 0.83
N TYR A 370 21.16 -13.64 -0.27
CA TYR A 370 21.17 -15.03 -0.75
C TYR A 370 21.77 -16.02 0.26
N GLN A 371 22.57 -15.53 1.23
CA GLN A 371 23.13 -16.34 2.33
C GLN A 371 22.10 -16.62 3.44
N ALA A 372 20.98 -15.89 3.44
CA ALA A 372 19.89 -16.16 4.37
C ALA A 372 19.22 -17.50 4.06
N PRO A 373 18.59 -18.17 5.05
CA PRO A 373 17.86 -19.40 4.82
C PRO A 373 16.78 -19.25 3.74
N GLN A 374 16.53 -20.35 3.03
CA GLN A 374 15.63 -20.35 1.88
C GLN A 374 14.21 -19.88 2.25
N GLY A 375 13.58 -19.11 1.36
CA GLY A 375 12.22 -18.64 1.50
C GLY A 375 12.07 -17.35 2.30
N TRP A 376 13.12 -16.83 2.96
CA TRP A 376 12.98 -15.63 3.77
C TRP A 376 12.75 -14.38 2.91
N PHE A 377 13.50 -14.19 1.85
CA PHE A 377 13.42 -13.01 0.99
C PHE A 377 12.94 -13.35 -0.43
N PRO A 378 12.33 -12.39 -1.17
CA PRO A 378 11.92 -11.06 -0.71
C PRO A 378 10.76 -11.12 0.30
N LEU A 379 10.67 -10.11 1.16
CA LEU A 379 9.55 -9.93 2.08
C LEU A 379 8.33 -9.35 1.34
N PRO A 380 7.10 -9.72 1.73
CA PRO A 380 5.90 -9.16 1.11
C PRO A 380 5.72 -7.69 1.52
N PHE A 381 5.37 -6.86 0.56
CA PHE A 381 4.86 -5.54 0.82
C PHE A 381 4.02 -5.10 -0.37
N PHE A 382 2.74 -4.90 -0.14
CA PHE A 382 1.79 -4.37 -1.11
C PHE A 382 0.69 -3.61 -0.38
N LEU A 383 0.32 -2.46 -0.89
CA LEU A 383 -0.87 -1.73 -0.47
C LEU A 383 -1.80 -1.56 -1.66
N PRO A 384 -3.09 -1.90 -1.52
CA PRO A 384 -4.11 -1.55 -2.49
C PRO A 384 -4.22 -0.04 -2.71
N GLU A 385 -4.69 0.38 -3.87
CA GLU A 385 -4.90 1.80 -4.21
C GLU A 385 -5.83 2.50 -3.22
N ALA A 386 -6.83 1.78 -2.70
CA ALA A 386 -7.73 2.27 -1.68
C ALA A 386 -7.02 2.75 -0.39
N ASP A 387 -5.80 2.28 -0.10
CA ASP A 387 -5.00 2.68 1.06
C ASP A 387 -3.94 3.76 0.75
N ALA A 388 -3.71 4.08 -0.52
CA ALA A 388 -2.81 5.16 -0.93
C ALA A 388 -3.41 6.55 -0.65
N PHE A 389 -2.59 7.52 -0.23
CA PHE A 389 -3.02 8.89 0.10
C PHE A 389 -2.33 9.93 -0.75
#